data_6cf321843c584ffe06da44eef0d2f4cc
#
_entry.id   6cf321843c584ffe06da44eef0d2f4cc
#
_cell.length_a   1.000
_cell.length_b   1.000
_cell.length_c   1.000
_cell.angle_alpha   90.00
_cell.angle_beta   90.00
_cell.angle_gamma   90.00
#
_symmetry.space_group_name_H-M   'P 1'
#
loop_
_entity.id
_entity.type
_entity.pdbx_description
1 polymer ?
#
loop_
_entity_poly.entity_id
_entity_poly.type
_entity_poly.pdbx_seq_one_letter_code
_entity_poly.pdbx_strand_id
1 'polypeptide(L)'
;MDISFFAFRLPFWQTLIGWGITTLVLSIIASVAVHYLYGGIRLQVREDRTTVAARVQLSVLLGLVVLLKAVAYWFDRFALALKDSKLITGLTYTDVNAVLPAKAILTGIAIVCALLFFANIVRRSWVLPAAGTALLVISSVLIAGLYPAAIQTFQVKPSESAKEAEFIQRNIDATRAAYGLSLIHI
;
A
#
# COMPACT_ATOMS: atom_id res chain seq x y z
N MET A 1 10.93 -17.32 7.17
CA MET A 1 11.08 -17.08 5.72
C MET A 1 12.55 -17.10 5.40
N ASP A 2 12.91 -17.66 4.26
CA ASP A 2 14.31 -17.83 3.84
C ASP A 2 14.88 -16.51 3.33
N ILE A 3 16.21 -16.30 3.47
CA ILE A 3 16.92 -15.10 3.00
C ILE A 3 16.71 -14.89 1.50
N SER A 4 16.62 -15.97 0.73
CA SER A 4 16.34 -15.92 -0.71
C SER A 4 15.02 -15.24 -1.06
N PHE A 5 14.02 -15.31 -0.19
CA PHE A 5 12.75 -14.60 -0.37
C PHE A 5 12.95 -13.08 -0.36
N PHE A 6 13.71 -12.57 0.61
CA PHE A 6 13.93 -11.13 0.76
C PHE A 6 14.89 -10.58 -0.31
N ALA A 7 15.90 -11.38 -0.72
CA ALA A 7 16.89 -10.94 -1.69
C ALA A 7 16.39 -10.95 -3.15
N PHE A 8 15.55 -11.92 -3.52
CA PHE A 8 15.17 -12.12 -4.94
C PHE A 8 13.66 -12.05 -5.18
N ARG A 9 12.86 -12.78 -4.38
CA ARG A 9 11.42 -12.88 -4.65
C ARG A 9 10.66 -11.61 -4.32
N LEU A 10 10.96 -10.97 -3.19
CA LEU A 10 10.29 -9.75 -2.76
C LEU A 10 10.52 -8.58 -3.73
N PRO A 11 11.77 -8.24 -4.12
CA PRO A 11 12.03 -7.20 -5.12
C PRO A 11 11.39 -7.50 -6.48
N PHE A 12 11.42 -8.75 -6.91
CA PHE A 12 10.76 -9.17 -8.15
C PHE A 12 9.25 -8.88 -8.13
N TRP A 13 8.54 -9.30 -7.07
CA TRP A 13 7.11 -9.06 -6.94
C TRP A 13 6.79 -7.56 -6.83
N GLN A 14 7.58 -6.80 -6.08
CA GLN A 14 7.41 -5.35 -5.97
C GLN A 14 7.58 -4.65 -7.33
N THR A 15 8.60 -5.04 -8.09
CA THR A 15 8.83 -4.52 -9.43
C THR A 15 7.67 -4.88 -10.37
N LEU A 16 7.23 -6.13 -10.37
CA LEU A 16 6.12 -6.59 -11.21
C LEU A 16 4.81 -5.84 -10.88
N ILE A 17 4.49 -5.68 -9.61
CA ILE A 17 3.32 -4.92 -9.15
C ILE A 17 3.44 -3.45 -9.56
N GLY A 18 4.63 -2.84 -9.38
CA GLY A 18 4.90 -1.47 -9.79
C GLY A 18 4.68 -1.26 -11.30
N TRP A 19 5.21 -2.15 -12.13
CA TRP A 19 4.97 -2.16 -13.58
C TRP A 19 3.49 -2.31 -13.91
N GLY A 20 2.80 -3.23 -13.25
CA GLY A 20 1.36 -3.44 -13.44
C GLY A 20 0.55 -2.17 -13.12
N ILE A 21 0.83 -1.52 -12.00
CA ILE A 21 0.17 -0.27 -11.60
C ILE A 21 0.46 0.83 -12.62
N THR A 22 1.72 1.00 -13.03
CA THR A 22 2.12 2.03 -14.01
C THR A 22 1.40 1.82 -15.34
N THR A 23 1.37 0.58 -15.84
CA THR A 23 0.68 0.23 -17.09
C THR A 23 -0.81 0.52 -17.00
N LEU A 24 -1.46 0.16 -15.89
CA LEU A 24 -2.89 0.43 -15.69
C LEU A 24 -3.18 1.94 -15.59
N VAL A 25 -2.33 2.71 -14.91
CA VAL A 25 -2.48 4.18 -14.81
C VAL A 25 -2.35 4.81 -16.21
N LEU A 26 -1.36 4.41 -17.00
CA LEU A 26 -1.23 4.87 -18.38
C LEU A 26 -2.44 4.47 -19.23
N SER A 27 -2.97 3.25 -19.04
CA SER A 27 -4.17 2.78 -19.72
C SER A 27 -5.41 3.60 -19.34
N ILE A 28 -5.52 4.02 -18.08
CA ILE A 28 -6.60 4.92 -17.62
C ILE A 28 -6.48 6.27 -18.32
N ILE A 29 -5.28 6.87 -18.34
CA ILE A 29 -5.03 8.17 -18.99
C ILE A 29 -5.39 8.09 -20.47
N ALA A 30 -4.91 7.06 -21.17
CA ALA A 30 -5.21 6.85 -22.59
C ALA A 30 -6.71 6.63 -22.81
N SER A 31 -7.37 5.83 -21.95
CA SER A 31 -8.81 5.58 -22.03
C SER A 31 -9.63 6.87 -21.83
N VAL A 32 -9.26 7.70 -20.85
CA VAL A 32 -9.92 8.99 -20.62
C VAL A 32 -9.75 9.89 -21.84
N ALA A 33 -8.55 9.99 -22.43
CA ALA A 33 -8.27 10.78 -23.61
C ALA A 33 -9.11 10.31 -24.81
N VAL A 34 -9.14 9.00 -25.08
CA VAL A 34 -9.94 8.43 -26.17
C VAL A 34 -11.43 8.69 -25.95
N HIS A 35 -11.95 8.44 -24.76
CA HIS A 35 -13.37 8.70 -24.46
C HIS A 35 -13.72 10.19 -24.53
N TYR A 36 -12.79 11.08 -24.20
CA TYR A 36 -12.99 12.52 -24.37
C TYR A 36 -13.08 12.90 -25.86
N LEU A 37 -12.15 12.43 -26.69
CA LEU A 37 -12.09 12.73 -28.13
C LEU A 37 -13.31 12.17 -28.88
N TYR A 38 -13.78 10.97 -28.53
CA TYR A 38 -14.94 10.35 -29.17
C TYR A 38 -16.28 10.69 -28.51
N GLY A 39 -16.30 11.69 -27.60
CA GLY A 39 -17.56 12.16 -26.97
C GLY A 39 -18.14 11.17 -25.96
N GLY A 40 -17.39 10.20 -25.52
CA GLY A 40 -17.76 9.28 -24.43
C GLY A 40 -17.74 9.96 -23.05
N ILE A 41 -16.97 11.04 -22.91
CA ILE A 41 -16.94 11.94 -21.75
C ILE A 41 -17.29 13.32 -22.22
N ARG A 42 -18.41 13.88 -21.77
CA ARG A 42 -18.95 15.19 -22.17
C ARG A 42 -18.92 16.14 -20.98
N LEU A 43 -17.90 17.00 -20.90
CA LEU A 43 -17.77 17.96 -19.79
C LEU A 43 -18.78 19.11 -19.85
N GLN A 44 -19.34 19.39 -21.03
CA GLN A 44 -20.23 20.53 -21.28
C GLN A 44 -21.70 20.23 -21.03
N VAL A 45 -22.10 18.96 -20.85
CA VAL A 45 -23.49 18.56 -20.64
C VAL A 45 -23.74 18.27 -19.16
N ARG A 46 -24.83 18.81 -18.61
CA ARG A 46 -25.18 18.67 -17.19
C ARG A 46 -25.74 17.28 -16.83
N GLU A 47 -26.42 16.64 -17.77
CA GLU A 47 -26.96 15.28 -17.66
C GLU A 47 -26.18 14.33 -18.56
N ASP A 48 -25.97 13.09 -18.14
CA ASP A 48 -25.25 12.01 -18.88
C ASP A 48 -23.84 12.38 -19.36
N ARG A 49 -23.04 12.91 -18.45
CA ARG A 49 -21.64 13.31 -18.73
C ARG A 49 -20.74 12.20 -19.25
N THR A 50 -21.12 10.93 -19.08
CA THR A 50 -20.31 9.79 -19.47
C THR A 50 -21.16 8.66 -20.05
N THR A 51 -20.70 8.09 -21.16
CA THR A 51 -21.34 6.91 -21.75
C THR A 51 -21.19 5.70 -20.84
N VAL A 52 -22.10 4.74 -20.98
CA VAL A 52 -22.07 3.47 -20.22
C VAL A 52 -20.75 2.73 -20.46
N ALA A 53 -20.28 2.70 -21.70
CA ALA A 53 -19.01 2.05 -22.05
C ALA A 53 -17.81 2.69 -21.34
N ALA A 54 -17.68 4.03 -21.36
CA ALA A 54 -16.63 4.75 -20.66
C ALA A 54 -16.66 4.48 -19.16
N ARG A 55 -17.85 4.51 -18.56
CA ARG A 55 -18.03 4.26 -17.12
C ARG A 55 -17.59 2.84 -16.72
N VAL A 56 -18.02 1.83 -17.47
CA VAL A 56 -17.65 0.43 -17.21
C VAL A 56 -16.14 0.23 -17.37
N GLN A 57 -15.57 0.71 -18.48
CA GLN A 57 -14.13 0.55 -18.73
C GLN A 57 -13.29 1.22 -17.64
N LEU A 58 -13.60 2.45 -17.28
CA LEU A 58 -12.87 3.16 -16.21
C LEU A 58 -13.04 2.48 -14.86
N SER A 59 -14.25 1.97 -14.54
CA SER A 59 -14.47 1.22 -13.30
C SER A 59 -13.65 -0.07 -13.24
N VAL A 60 -13.54 -0.80 -14.34
CA VAL A 60 -12.71 -2.02 -14.40
C VAL A 60 -11.24 -1.68 -14.20
N LEU A 61 -10.72 -0.68 -14.93
CA LEU A 61 -9.32 -0.27 -14.82
C LEU A 61 -8.98 0.23 -13.41
N LEU A 62 -9.83 1.06 -12.81
CA LEU A 62 -9.67 1.53 -11.44
C LEU A 62 -9.76 0.38 -10.43
N GLY A 63 -10.70 -0.55 -10.61
CA GLY A 63 -10.79 -1.75 -9.78
C GLY A 63 -9.52 -2.60 -9.83
N LEU A 64 -8.93 -2.77 -11.00
CA LEU A 64 -7.66 -3.48 -11.17
C LEU A 64 -6.48 -2.75 -10.49
N VAL A 65 -6.40 -1.42 -10.61
CA VAL A 65 -5.37 -0.64 -9.89
C VAL A 65 -5.50 -0.83 -8.39
N VAL A 66 -6.72 -0.74 -7.85
CA VAL A 66 -6.98 -0.90 -6.42
C VAL A 66 -6.68 -2.33 -5.96
N LEU A 67 -6.99 -3.33 -6.77
CA LEU A 67 -6.65 -4.72 -6.48
C LEU A 67 -5.13 -4.93 -6.43
N LEU A 68 -4.38 -4.38 -7.39
CA LEU A 68 -2.91 -4.41 -7.35
C LEU A 68 -2.35 -3.64 -6.15
N LYS A 69 -2.99 -2.55 -5.73
CA LYS A 69 -2.62 -1.85 -4.49
C LYS A 69 -2.85 -2.71 -3.25
N ALA A 70 -3.92 -3.52 -3.20
CA ALA A 70 -4.12 -4.47 -2.11
C ALA A 70 -2.97 -5.48 -2.04
N VAL A 71 -2.56 -6.03 -3.20
CA VAL A 71 -1.40 -6.93 -3.29
C VAL A 71 -0.11 -6.22 -2.86
N ALA A 72 0.09 -4.97 -3.29
CA ALA A 72 1.24 -4.16 -2.88
C ALA A 72 1.29 -3.99 -1.35
N TYR A 73 0.18 -3.62 -0.69
CA TYR A 73 0.12 -3.50 0.77
C TYR A 73 0.44 -4.80 1.49
N TRP A 74 0.05 -5.93 0.92
CA TRP A 74 0.40 -7.24 1.46
C TRP A 74 1.91 -7.50 1.41
N PHE A 75 2.58 -7.23 0.27
CA PHE A 75 4.03 -7.38 0.12
C PHE A 75 4.83 -6.33 0.91
N ASP A 76 4.33 -5.11 1.04
CA ASP A 76 4.95 -4.04 1.83
C ASP A 76 5.15 -4.42 3.31
N ARG A 77 4.36 -5.35 3.85
CA ARG A 77 4.55 -5.87 5.22
C ARG A 77 5.90 -6.56 5.37
N PHE A 78 6.34 -7.28 4.36
CA PHE A 78 7.64 -7.97 4.36
C PHE A 78 8.78 -7.00 4.11
N ALA A 79 8.57 -5.97 3.30
CA ALA A 79 9.55 -4.94 3.01
C ALA A 79 9.96 -4.13 4.26
N LEU A 80 9.13 -4.07 5.29
CA LEU A 80 9.46 -3.41 6.56
C LEU A 80 10.70 -4.05 7.24
N ALA A 81 10.96 -5.33 7.01
CA ALA A 81 12.13 -6.00 7.55
C ALA A 81 13.46 -5.49 6.96
N LEU A 82 13.42 -4.88 5.77
CA LEU A 82 14.58 -4.33 5.07
C LEU A 82 14.68 -2.80 5.19
N LYS A 83 13.83 -2.18 6.03
CA LYS A 83 13.77 -0.74 6.16
C LYS A 83 14.96 -0.23 6.97
N ASP A 84 15.63 0.79 6.44
CA ASP A 84 16.64 1.54 7.20
C ASP A 84 15.96 2.59 8.07
N SER A 85 16.25 2.57 9.35
CA SER A 85 15.86 3.59 10.30
C SER A 85 17.09 4.30 10.88
N LYS A 86 16.88 5.35 11.67
CA LYS A 86 17.98 6.13 12.24
C LYS A 86 18.86 5.33 13.21
N LEU A 87 18.30 4.32 13.87
CA LEU A 87 18.96 3.57 14.94
C LEU A 87 19.38 2.17 14.48
N ILE A 88 18.55 1.50 13.70
CA ILE A 88 18.75 0.11 13.30
C ILE A 88 18.24 -0.12 11.89
N THR A 89 18.81 -1.09 11.19
CA THR A 89 18.22 -1.65 9.96
C THR A 89 17.23 -2.73 10.34
N GLY A 90 15.96 -2.58 9.91
CA GLY A 90 14.89 -3.53 10.18
C GLY A 90 13.69 -2.91 10.90
N LEU A 91 12.94 -3.75 11.61
CA LEU A 91 11.69 -3.37 12.26
C LEU A 91 11.93 -2.56 13.54
N THR A 92 11.23 -1.43 13.67
CA THR A 92 11.16 -0.63 14.88
C THR A 92 9.88 -0.98 15.67
N TYR A 93 9.77 -0.47 16.91
CA TYR A 93 8.56 -0.61 17.72
C TYR A 93 7.31 -0.11 16.98
N THR A 94 7.41 1.06 16.34
CA THR A 94 6.32 1.63 15.54
C THR A 94 5.97 0.74 14.35
N ASP A 95 6.95 0.16 13.68
CA ASP A 95 6.70 -0.71 12.53
C ASP A 95 5.90 -1.96 12.92
N VAL A 96 6.23 -2.58 14.04
CA VAL A 96 5.52 -3.80 14.52
C VAL A 96 4.14 -3.47 15.07
N ASN A 97 4.00 -2.41 15.88
CA ASN A 97 2.76 -2.15 16.60
C ASN A 97 1.77 -1.24 15.87
N ALA A 98 2.24 -0.49 14.86
CA ALA A 98 1.39 0.42 14.10
C ALA A 98 1.39 0.12 12.60
N VAL A 99 2.57 0.12 11.95
CA VAL A 99 2.63 0.05 10.47
C VAL A 99 2.21 -1.33 9.95
N LEU A 100 2.64 -2.40 10.59
CA LEU A 100 2.33 -3.77 10.16
C LEU A 100 0.82 -4.09 10.25
N PRO A 101 0.11 -3.82 11.37
CA PRO A 101 -1.33 -3.97 11.41
C PRO A 101 -2.04 -2.98 10.47
N ALA A 102 -1.55 -1.74 10.32
CA ALA A 102 -2.09 -0.77 9.38
C ALA A 102 -2.09 -1.31 7.94
N LYS A 103 -0.97 -1.90 7.49
CA LYS A 103 -0.86 -2.51 6.15
C LYS A 103 -1.83 -3.68 5.96
N ALA A 104 -2.06 -4.48 6.99
CA ALA A 104 -3.03 -5.58 6.95
C ALA A 104 -4.47 -5.07 6.79
N ILE A 105 -4.85 -4.05 7.55
CA ILE A 105 -6.18 -3.42 7.48
C ILE A 105 -6.37 -2.76 6.11
N LEU A 106 -5.37 -2.02 5.62
CA LEU A 106 -5.43 -1.38 4.30
C LEU A 106 -5.56 -2.39 3.17
N THR A 107 -4.93 -3.57 3.28
CA THR A 107 -5.13 -4.66 2.32
C THR A 107 -6.61 -5.07 2.25
N GLY A 108 -7.24 -5.28 3.41
CA GLY A 108 -8.66 -5.61 3.47
C GLY A 108 -9.56 -4.51 2.89
N ILE A 109 -9.31 -3.25 3.26
CA ILE A 109 -10.05 -2.10 2.74
C ILE A 109 -9.89 -1.99 1.22
N ALA A 110 -8.68 -2.15 0.69
CA ALA A 110 -8.42 -2.09 -0.74
C ALA A 110 -9.15 -3.21 -1.50
N ILE A 111 -9.23 -4.43 -0.95
CA ILE A 111 -10.03 -5.51 -1.54
C ILE A 111 -11.51 -5.12 -1.60
N VAL A 112 -12.08 -4.62 -0.50
CA VAL A 112 -13.48 -4.14 -0.47
C VAL A 112 -13.70 -3.03 -1.50
N CYS A 113 -12.79 -2.06 -1.59
CA CYS A 113 -12.87 -0.99 -2.59
C CYS A 113 -12.82 -1.54 -4.01
N ALA A 114 -11.93 -2.49 -4.32
CA ALA A 114 -11.88 -3.14 -5.63
C ALA A 114 -13.21 -3.82 -5.99
N LEU A 115 -13.83 -4.51 -5.02
CA LEU A 115 -15.14 -5.12 -5.21
C LEU A 115 -16.24 -4.07 -5.50
N LEU A 116 -16.20 -2.90 -4.84
CA LEU A 116 -17.12 -1.80 -5.14
C LEU A 116 -16.95 -1.27 -6.58
N PHE A 117 -15.70 -1.16 -7.06
CA PHE A 117 -15.43 -0.78 -8.44
C PHE A 117 -15.97 -1.83 -9.43
N PHE A 118 -15.78 -3.12 -9.16
CA PHE A 118 -16.33 -4.19 -10.01
C PHE A 118 -17.86 -4.28 -9.93
N ALA A 119 -18.45 -4.09 -8.75
CA ALA A 119 -19.90 -4.03 -8.59
C ALA A 119 -20.55 -2.91 -9.43
N ASN A 120 -19.80 -1.83 -9.69
CA ASN A 120 -20.26 -0.74 -10.53
C ASN A 120 -20.47 -1.13 -12.02
N ILE A 121 -19.89 -2.22 -12.48
CA ILE A 121 -20.14 -2.76 -13.82
C ILE A 121 -21.64 -3.08 -14.00
N VAL A 122 -22.26 -3.63 -12.94
CA VAL A 122 -23.69 -4.00 -12.94
C VAL A 122 -24.57 -2.80 -12.61
N ARG A 123 -24.25 -2.06 -11.53
CA ARG A 123 -25.10 -0.97 -11.03
C ARG A 123 -24.96 0.34 -11.81
N ARG A 124 -23.85 0.53 -12.53
CA ARG A 124 -23.60 1.69 -13.42
C ARG A 124 -23.82 3.06 -12.77
N SER A 125 -23.51 3.17 -11.48
CA SER A 125 -23.68 4.38 -10.67
C SER A 125 -22.33 5.02 -10.36
N TRP A 126 -22.25 6.35 -10.35
CA TRP A 126 -21.05 7.07 -9.91
C TRP A 126 -20.82 7.03 -8.39
N VAL A 127 -21.83 6.68 -7.62
CA VAL A 127 -21.78 6.64 -6.15
C VAL A 127 -20.81 5.57 -5.66
N LEU A 128 -20.81 4.37 -6.27
CA LEU A 128 -19.96 3.27 -5.85
C LEU A 128 -18.45 3.55 -6.05
N PRO A 129 -17.99 3.99 -7.24
CA PRO A 129 -16.60 4.39 -7.43
C PRO A 129 -16.19 5.57 -6.53
N ALA A 130 -17.04 6.57 -6.38
CA ALA A 130 -16.76 7.72 -5.52
C ALA A 130 -16.61 7.30 -4.05
N ALA A 131 -17.51 6.45 -3.55
CA ALA A 131 -17.44 5.91 -2.19
C ALA A 131 -16.17 5.04 -2.00
N GLY A 132 -15.85 4.18 -2.96
CA GLY A 132 -14.64 3.36 -2.92
C GLY A 132 -13.36 4.21 -2.91
N THR A 133 -13.30 5.24 -3.75
CA THR A 133 -12.15 6.17 -3.79
C THR A 133 -12.04 6.95 -2.49
N ALA A 134 -13.14 7.52 -1.99
CA ALA A 134 -13.16 8.27 -0.73
C ALA A 134 -12.71 7.39 0.45
N LEU A 135 -13.25 6.17 0.55
CA LEU A 135 -12.87 5.21 1.58
C LEU A 135 -11.38 4.89 1.53
N LEU A 136 -10.81 4.66 0.34
CA LEU A 136 -9.41 4.34 0.15
C LEU A 136 -8.50 5.50 0.55
N VAL A 137 -8.84 6.74 0.13
CA VAL A 137 -8.05 7.93 0.46
C VAL A 137 -8.11 8.21 1.96
N ILE A 138 -9.30 8.24 2.55
CA ILE A 138 -9.48 8.49 3.99
C ILE A 138 -8.73 7.43 4.81
N SER A 139 -8.91 6.16 4.49
CA SER A 139 -8.24 5.06 5.20
C SER A 139 -6.72 5.14 5.07
N SER A 140 -6.19 5.46 3.89
CA SER A 140 -4.74 5.58 3.69
C SER A 140 -4.14 6.73 4.51
N VAL A 141 -4.81 7.88 4.55
CA VAL A 141 -4.36 9.03 5.36
C VAL A 141 -4.42 8.73 6.86
N LEU A 142 -5.55 8.19 7.32
CA LEU A 142 -5.75 7.91 8.75
C LEU A 142 -4.89 6.74 9.24
N ILE A 143 -4.94 5.60 8.54
CA ILE A 143 -4.36 4.34 9.02
C ILE A 143 -2.89 4.22 8.64
N ALA A 144 -2.48 4.63 7.43
CA ALA A 144 -1.07 4.57 7.02
C ALA A 144 -0.26 5.80 7.42
N GLY A 145 -0.90 6.96 7.59
CA GLY A 145 -0.24 8.22 7.92
C GLY A 145 -0.36 8.60 9.40
N LEU A 146 -1.56 9.02 9.80
CA LEU A 146 -1.78 9.62 11.12
C LEU A 146 -1.58 8.63 12.27
N TYR A 147 -2.03 7.39 12.14
CA TYR A 147 -1.94 6.40 13.21
C TYR A 147 -0.48 6.05 13.57
N PRO A 148 0.41 5.66 12.65
CA PRO A 148 1.81 5.43 12.96
C PRO A 148 2.53 6.70 13.46
N ALA A 149 2.22 7.87 12.91
CA ALA A 149 2.79 9.15 13.35
C ALA A 149 2.39 9.48 14.79
N ALA A 150 1.14 9.22 15.18
CA ALA A 150 0.68 9.40 16.55
C ALA A 150 1.40 8.44 17.51
N ILE A 151 1.50 7.14 17.18
CA ILE A 151 2.24 6.16 17.99
C ILE A 151 3.71 6.59 18.14
N GLN A 152 4.35 6.99 17.04
CA GLN A 152 5.75 7.46 17.08
C GLN A 152 5.91 8.68 17.97
N THR A 153 5.00 9.66 17.89
CA THR A 153 5.13 10.93 18.59
C THR A 153 4.76 10.82 20.07
N PHE A 154 3.68 10.13 20.39
CA PHE A 154 3.14 10.10 21.75
C PHE A 154 3.59 8.90 22.59
N GLN A 155 3.91 7.78 21.96
CA GLN A 155 4.31 6.57 22.69
C GLN A 155 5.80 6.26 22.61
N VAL A 156 6.44 6.46 21.43
CA VAL A 156 7.83 6.06 21.23
C VAL A 156 8.78 7.17 21.66
N LYS A 157 8.64 8.39 21.13
CA LYS A 157 9.56 9.49 21.43
C LYS A 157 9.78 9.77 22.94
N PRO A 158 8.75 9.73 23.82
CA PRO A 158 8.98 9.99 25.25
C PRO A 158 9.78 8.90 25.97
N SER A 159 9.80 7.68 25.44
CA SER A 159 10.44 6.50 26.05
C SER A 159 11.17 5.65 24.99
N GLU A 160 11.85 6.29 24.06
CA GLU A 160 12.47 5.67 22.88
C GLU A 160 13.45 4.56 23.28
N SER A 161 14.34 4.83 24.24
CA SER A 161 15.32 3.84 24.70
C SER A 161 14.69 2.57 25.29
N ALA A 162 13.58 2.71 26.02
CA ALA A 162 12.89 1.56 26.60
C ALA A 162 12.08 0.78 25.57
N LYS A 163 11.42 1.47 24.63
CA LYS A 163 10.58 0.84 23.61
C LYS A 163 11.38 0.17 22.50
N GLU A 164 12.50 0.77 22.11
CA GLU A 164 13.35 0.24 21.06
C GLU A 164 14.44 -0.73 21.58
N ALA A 165 14.64 -0.86 22.89
CA ALA A 165 15.68 -1.69 23.49
C ALA A 165 15.67 -3.13 22.97
N GLU A 166 14.50 -3.75 22.89
CA GLU A 166 14.37 -5.13 22.40
C GLU A 166 14.74 -5.26 20.91
N PHE A 167 14.37 -4.28 20.09
CA PHE A 167 14.67 -4.26 18.66
C PHE A 167 16.16 -4.00 18.41
N ILE A 168 16.76 -3.10 19.18
CA ILE A 168 18.22 -2.83 19.15
C ILE A 168 18.98 -4.08 19.57
N GLN A 169 18.58 -4.75 20.65
CA GLN A 169 19.24 -5.98 21.11
C GLN A 169 19.20 -7.07 20.06
N ARG A 170 18.04 -7.30 19.42
CA ARG A 170 17.89 -8.28 18.33
C ARG A 170 18.82 -7.95 17.14
N ASN A 171 18.99 -6.66 16.82
CA ASN A 171 19.88 -6.23 15.76
C ASN A 171 21.37 -6.47 16.13
N ILE A 172 21.75 -6.19 17.38
CA ILE A 172 23.08 -6.50 17.91
C ILE A 172 23.37 -8.00 17.84
N ASP A 173 22.44 -8.82 18.29
CA ASP A 173 22.60 -10.28 18.30
C ASP A 173 22.71 -10.85 16.88
N ALA A 174 21.90 -10.34 15.95
CA ALA A 174 21.98 -10.72 14.54
C ALA A 174 23.34 -10.31 13.91
N THR A 175 23.82 -9.10 14.24
CA THR A 175 25.12 -8.61 13.76
C THR A 175 26.27 -9.45 14.32
N ARG A 176 26.23 -9.76 15.62
CA ARG A 176 27.23 -10.63 16.26
C ARG A 176 27.25 -12.02 15.62
N ALA A 177 26.08 -12.59 15.37
CA ALA A 177 25.98 -13.89 14.70
C ALA A 177 26.51 -13.85 13.27
N ALA A 178 26.22 -12.78 12.52
CA ALA A 178 26.69 -12.61 11.14
C ALA A 178 28.20 -12.49 11.02
N TYR A 179 28.85 -11.82 12.00
CA TYR A 179 30.31 -11.66 12.04
C TYR A 179 31.04 -12.75 12.86
N GLY A 180 30.31 -13.75 13.37
CA GLY A 180 30.90 -14.82 14.19
C GLY A 180 31.46 -14.34 15.53
N LEU A 181 31.00 -13.19 16.03
CA LEU A 181 31.47 -12.61 17.29
C LEU A 181 30.76 -13.32 18.47
N SER A 182 31.45 -14.28 19.07
CA SER A 182 31.01 -14.94 20.31
C SER A 182 31.37 -14.08 21.53
N LEU A 183 30.58 -14.17 22.62
CA LEU A 183 30.89 -13.56 23.94
C LEU A 183 32.19 -14.05 24.54
N ILE A 184 32.76 -15.13 24.00
CA ILE A 184 34.05 -15.72 24.47
C ILE A 184 35.27 -14.93 23.97
N HIS A 185 35.12 -14.04 23.01
CA HIS A 185 36.22 -13.23 22.46
C HIS A 185 36.30 -11.81 23.04
N ILE A 186 35.57 -11.52 24.09
CA ILE A 186 35.67 -10.35 24.92
C ILE A 186 36.19 -10.81 26.28
#